data_571fcf918e796119d01a3329763f8eb9
#
_entry.id   571fcf918e796119d01a3329763f8eb9
#
_cell.length_a   1.000
_cell.length_b   1.000
_cell.length_c   1.000
_cell.angle_alpha   90.00
_cell.angle_beta   90.00
_cell.angle_gamma   90.00
#
_symmetry.space_group_name_H-M   'P 1'
#
loop_
_entity.id
_entity.type
_entity.pdbx_description
1 polymer ?
#
loop_
_entity_poly.entity_id
_entity_poly.type
_entity_poly.pdbx_seq_one_letter_code
_entity_poly.pdbx_strand_id
1 'polypeptide(L)'
;KVTDVTGAGVHFKLPFGIQKAQKVAVNVYQKIELGYRTDDNTPEGYEVVDDEGKMITGDYNIVNVDFFVEYKVSNPERYLYGSYSPEEVLRNLIQSQIRNVVGSTQVDAVLTDGKEAIQMQVKSLVTEVLQEYDIGLTLVDVKIQDAEPPTQEVIEAFKAVETAKQQAETVV
;
A
#
# COMPACT_ATOMS: atom_id res chain seq x y z
N LYS A 1 20.37 22.55 9.84
CA LYS A 1 21.13 22.36 8.58
C LYS A 1 21.85 21.03 8.65
N VAL A 2 21.66 20.17 7.67
CA VAL A 2 22.42 18.93 7.52
C VAL A 2 23.86 19.30 7.18
N THR A 3 24.81 18.75 7.94
CA THR A 3 26.24 19.05 7.75
C THR A 3 26.89 17.98 6.90
N ASP A 4 26.50 16.71 7.14
CA ASP A 4 27.06 15.58 6.41
C ASP A 4 26.14 14.36 6.53
N VAL A 5 26.15 13.50 5.50
CA VAL A 5 25.46 12.21 5.47
C VAL A 5 26.50 11.11 5.29
N THR A 6 26.71 10.34 6.34
CA THR A 6 27.76 9.30 6.37
C THR A 6 27.15 7.92 6.29
N GLY A 7 27.85 6.98 5.64
CA GLY A 7 27.45 5.58 5.58
C GLY A 7 27.64 4.84 6.91
N ALA A 8 27.42 3.53 6.91
CA ALA A 8 27.66 2.67 8.08
C ALA A 8 29.15 2.68 8.47
N GLY A 9 29.44 2.81 9.77
CA GLY A 9 30.80 2.84 10.27
C GLY A 9 30.92 3.59 11.59
N VAL A 10 32.16 3.79 12.02
CA VAL A 10 32.50 4.60 13.20
C VAL A 10 32.78 6.02 12.75
N HIS A 11 31.98 6.95 13.25
CA HIS A 11 32.08 8.38 12.93
C HIS A 11 32.24 9.19 14.22
N PHE A 12 33.11 10.21 14.18
CA PHE A 12 33.28 11.13 15.29
C PHE A 12 32.38 12.34 15.11
N LYS A 13 31.76 12.78 16.18
CA LYS A 13 30.96 14.01 16.23
C LYS A 13 31.53 14.97 17.27
N LEU A 14 31.32 16.27 17.06
CA LEU A 14 31.67 17.27 18.05
C LEU A 14 30.81 17.13 19.31
N PRO A 15 31.45 17.13 20.50
CA PRO A 15 30.73 16.98 21.80
C PRO A 15 29.90 18.22 22.14
N PHE A 16 29.26 18.19 23.32
CA PHE A 16 28.53 19.32 23.94
C PHE A 16 27.30 19.80 23.15
N GLY A 17 26.65 18.92 22.35
CA GLY A 17 25.41 19.28 21.64
C GLY A 17 25.58 20.14 20.39
N ILE A 18 26.83 20.40 19.96
CA ILE A 18 27.14 21.18 18.73
C ILE A 18 26.69 20.37 17.50
N GLN A 19 26.83 19.05 17.51
CA GLN A 19 26.35 18.15 16.46
C GLN A 19 25.41 17.09 17.05
N LYS A 20 24.26 16.87 16.39
CA LYS A 20 23.36 15.75 16.66
C LYS A 20 23.48 14.74 15.52
N ALA A 21 23.67 13.47 15.84
CA ALA A 21 23.63 12.37 14.89
C ALA A 21 22.25 11.70 14.97
N GLN A 22 21.61 11.53 13.82
CA GLN A 22 20.39 10.75 13.67
C GLN A 22 20.69 9.52 12.79
N LYS A 23 20.24 8.35 13.23
CA LYS A 23 20.39 7.12 12.48
C LYS A 23 19.11 6.85 11.70
N VAL A 24 19.24 6.57 10.42
CA VAL A 24 18.14 6.18 9.54
C VAL A 24 18.49 4.85 8.91
N ALA A 25 17.57 3.90 8.93
CA ALA A 25 17.70 2.62 8.25
C ALA A 25 17.45 2.81 6.76
N VAL A 26 18.52 2.97 5.99
CA VAL A 26 18.48 3.15 4.54
C VAL A 26 18.49 1.79 3.85
N ASN A 27 17.71 1.63 2.79
CA ASN A 27 17.60 0.37 2.03
C ASN A 27 17.08 -0.83 2.85
N VAL A 28 16.45 -0.60 3.97
CA VAL A 28 15.67 -1.62 4.69
C VAL A 28 14.23 -1.56 4.20
N TYR A 29 13.70 -2.70 3.79
CA TYR A 29 12.30 -2.80 3.38
C TYR A 29 11.39 -2.63 4.59
N GLN A 30 10.45 -1.74 4.45
CA GLN A 30 9.39 -1.46 5.42
C GLN A 30 8.06 -1.72 4.76
N LYS A 31 7.02 -1.99 5.55
CA LYS A 31 5.69 -2.33 5.06
C LYS A 31 4.63 -1.32 5.51
N ILE A 32 3.66 -1.11 4.65
CA ILE A 32 2.38 -0.47 4.96
C ILE A 32 1.28 -1.47 4.64
N GLU A 33 0.44 -1.74 5.60
CA GLU A 33 -0.76 -2.55 5.47
C GLU A 33 -1.97 -1.62 5.39
N LEU A 34 -2.85 -1.82 4.42
CA LEU A 34 -4.08 -1.06 4.20
C LEU A 34 -5.24 -2.03 4.10
N GLY A 35 -6.31 -1.77 4.85
CA GLY A 35 -7.47 -2.64 5.00
C GLY A 35 -7.33 -3.63 6.15
N TYR A 36 -6.12 -3.93 6.58
CA TYR A 36 -5.84 -4.84 7.70
C TYR A 36 -4.61 -4.41 8.48
N ARG A 37 -4.40 -5.02 9.64
CA ARG A 37 -3.18 -4.94 10.45
C ARG A 37 -2.80 -6.33 10.93
N THR A 38 -1.56 -6.73 10.73
CA THR A 38 -1.04 -7.95 11.32
C THR A 38 -1.02 -7.81 12.85
N ASP A 39 -1.71 -8.71 13.55
CA ASP A 39 -1.74 -8.78 15.03
C ASP A 39 -1.65 -10.23 15.49
N ASP A 40 -0.51 -10.59 16.04
CA ASP A 40 -0.24 -11.96 16.56
C ASP A 40 -1.12 -12.34 17.77
N ASN A 41 -1.86 -11.39 18.34
CA ASN A 41 -2.77 -11.65 19.47
C ASN A 41 -4.18 -12.06 19.02
N THR A 42 -4.52 -11.92 17.75
CA THR A 42 -5.81 -12.36 17.21
C THR A 42 -5.72 -13.83 16.75
N PRO A 43 -6.81 -14.60 16.86
CA PRO A 43 -6.82 -16.00 16.39
C PRO A 43 -6.51 -16.14 14.90
N GLU A 44 -6.87 -15.13 14.11
CA GLU A 44 -6.67 -15.08 12.66
C GLU A 44 -5.30 -14.50 12.28
N GLY A 45 -4.56 -13.92 13.23
CA GLY A 45 -3.24 -13.31 13.00
C GLY A 45 -3.31 -11.90 12.38
N TYR A 46 -4.50 -11.34 12.22
CA TYR A 46 -4.72 -9.98 11.71
C TYR A 46 -6.04 -9.38 12.22
N GLU A 47 -6.12 -8.05 12.16
CA GLU A 47 -7.32 -7.27 12.43
C GLU A 47 -7.74 -6.53 11.16
N VAL A 48 -9.03 -6.59 10.81
CA VAL A 48 -9.59 -5.89 9.64
C VAL A 48 -9.82 -4.42 9.98
N VAL A 49 -9.44 -3.53 9.06
CA VAL A 49 -9.67 -2.08 9.17
C VAL A 49 -10.60 -1.65 8.04
N ASP A 50 -11.90 -1.83 8.24
CA ASP A 50 -12.94 -1.60 7.24
C ASP A 50 -12.87 -0.23 6.55
N ASP A 51 -12.59 0.84 7.30
CA ASP A 51 -12.53 2.20 6.76
C ASP A 51 -11.41 2.40 5.73
N GLU A 52 -10.36 1.58 5.78
CA GLU A 52 -9.26 1.60 4.83
C GLU A 52 -9.51 0.67 3.63
N GLY A 53 -10.07 -0.53 3.88
CA GLY A 53 -10.27 -1.57 2.87
C GLY A 53 -11.55 -1.38 2.04
N LYS A 54 -12.59 -0.76 2.60
CA LYS A 54 -13.88 -0.60 1.92
C LYS A 54 -13.83 0.46 0.84
N MET A 55 -14.17 0.07 -0.41
CA MET A 55 -14.10 0.92 -1.59
C MET A 55 -15.31 0.70 -2.50
N ILE A 56 -15.56 1.69 -3.38
CA ILE A 56 -16.60 1.62 -4.42
C ILE A 56 -15.90 1.46 -5.76
N THR A 57 -16.31 0.47 -6.54
CA THR A 57 -15.82 0.22 -7.91
C THR A 57 -16.46 1.13 -8.94
N GLY A 58 -15.92 1.15 -10.16
CA GLY A 58 -16.44 1.99 -11.25
C GLY A 58 -17.86 1.67 -11.70
N ASP A 59 -18.35 0.47 -11.41
CA ASP A 59 -19.71 0.00 -11.64
C ASP A 59 -20.59 0.03 -10.38
N TYR A 60 -20.20 0.85 -9.38
CA TYR A 60 -20.95 1.16 -8.15
C TYR A 60 -21.14 -0.03 -7.19
N ASN A 61 -20.31 -1.04 -7.26
CA ASN A 61 -20.30 -2.11 -6.26
C ASN A 61 -19.38 -1.75 -5.09
N ILE A 62 -19.67 -2.28 -3.90
CA ILE A 62 -18.82 -2.16 -2.72
C ILE A 62 -17.94 -3.41 -2.65
N VAL A 63 -16.64 -3.20 -2.42
CA VAL A 63 -15.65 -4.26 -2.21
C VAL A 63 -14.77 -3.92 -1.02
N ASN A 64 -14.27 -4.94 -0.34
CA ASN A 64 -13.16 -4.82 0.60
C ASN A 64 -11.90 -5.26 -0.14
N VAL A 65 -10.87 -4.42 -0.15
CA VAL A 65 -9.60 -4.74 -0.79
C VAL A 65 -8.46 -4.40 0.14
N ASP A 66 -7.69 -5.42 0.47
CA ASP A 66 -6.53 -5.33 1.34
C ASP A 66 -5.26 -5.21 0.53
N PHE A 67 -4.43 -4.24 0.87
CA PHE A 67 -3.17 -4.00 0.20
C PHE A 67 -1.97 -4.13 1.13
N PHE A 68 -0.95 -4.78 0.61
CA PHE A 68 0.37 -4.84 1.19
C PHE A 68 1.34 -4.03 0.32
N VAL A 69 2.00 -3.06 0.93
CA VAL A 69 2.90 -2.16 0.22
C VAL A 69 4.27 -2.17 0.87
N GLU A 70 5.29 -2.41 0.05
CA GLU A 70 6.69 -2.34 0.45
C GLU A 70 7.32 -1.03 0.00
N TYR A 71 8.04 -0.39 0.90
CA TYR A 71 8.80 0.82 0.63
C TYR A 71 10.15 0.81 1.35
N LYS A 72 11.02 1.74 1.00
CA LYS A 72 12.30 1.94 1.68
C LYS A 72 12.68 3.41 1.73
N VAL A 73 13.51 3.77 2.71
CA VAL A 73 14.15 5.08 2.74
C VAL A 73 15.28 5.10 1.74
N SER A 74 15.19 5.97 0.74
CA SER A 74 16.22 6.16 -0.30
C SER A 74 17.09 7.39 -0.06
N ASN A 75 16.51 8.45 0.51
CA ASN A 75 17.23 9.67 0.85
C ASN A 75 16.97 10.05 2.31
N PRO A 76 17.93 9.82 3.23
CA PRO A 76 17.73 10.07 4.66
C PRO A 76 17.58 11.56 5.00
N GLU A 77 18.17 12.47 4.23
CA GLU A 77 18.04 13.90 4.46
C GLU A 77 16.60 14.37 4.16
N ARG A 78 16.06 13.96 3.01
CA ARG A 78 14.68 14.27 2.63
C ARG A 78 13.67 13.59 3.56
N TYR A 79 13.93 12.37 3.96
CA TYR A 79 13.09 11.65 4.92
C TYR A 79 12.99 12.36 6.26
N LEU A 80 14.10 12.86 6.82
CA LEU A 80 14.13 13.49 8.13
C LEU A 80 13.66 14.97 8.12
N TYR A 81 13.84 15.68 7.00
CA TYR A 81 13.67 17.13 6.95
C TYR A 81 12.81 17.63 5.79
N GLY A 82 12.42 16.77 4.86
CA GLY A 82 11.59 17.13 3.72
C GLY A 82 10.10 17.19 4.05
N SER A 83 9.65 16.39 5.02
CA SER A 83 8.26 16.35 5.47
C SER A 83 8.20 16.12 6.98
N TYR A 84 7.10 16.52 7.61
CA TYR A 84 6.88 16.29 9.04
C TYR A 84 6.64 14.79 9.34
N SER A 85 5.84 14.11 8.51
CA SER A 85 5.53 12.67 8.63
C SER A 85 5.55 12.02 7.24
N PRO A 86 6.73 11.69 6.69
CA PRO A 86 6.84 11.17 5.33
C PRO A 86 6.11 9.82 5.14
N GLU A 87 6.01 9.00 6.18
CA GLU A 87 5.29 7.73 6.14
C GLU A 87 3.77 7.91 6.07
N GLU A 88 3.22 8.90 6.80
CA GLU A 88 1.79 9.25 6.70
C GLU A 88 1.46 9.86 5.33
N VAL A 89 2.34 10.71 4.81
CA VAL A 89 2.19 11.23 3.45
C VAL A 89 2.16 10.10 2.43
N LEU A 90 3.09 9.15 2.53
CA LEU A 90 3.13 7.97 1.68
C LEU A 90 1.86 7.14 1.82
N ARG A 91 1.41 6.84 3.04
CA ARG A 91 0.16 6.09 3.30
C ARG A 91 -1.04 6.74 2.64
N ASN A 92 -1.23 8.04 2.87
CA ASN A 92 -2.37 8.78 2.31
C ASN A 92 -2.32 8.84 0.78
N LEU A 93 -1.13 9.00 0.21
CA LEU A 93 -0.91 8.97 -1.22
C LEU A 93 -1.29 7.61 -1.82
N ILE A 94 -0.79 6.52 -1.24
CA ILE A 94 -1.11 5.16 -1.68
C ILE A 94 -2.62 4.93 -1.62
N GLN A 95 -3.25 5.26 -0.49
CA GLN A 95 -4.69 5.08 -0.30
C GLN A 95 -5.52 5.88 -1.32
N SER A 96 -5.09 7.09 -1.64
CA SER A 96 -5.73 7.92 -2.66
C SER A 96 -5.62 7.29 -4.06
N GLN A 97 -4.44 6.79 -4.45
CA GLN A 97 -4.24 6.17 -5.76
C GLN A 97 -4.96 4.81 -5.87
N ILE A 98 -4.97 4.01 -4.80
CA ILE A 98 -5.76 2.78 -4.76
C ILE A 98 -7.24 3.06 -5.00
N ARG A 99 -7.83 4.02 -4.27
CA ARG A 99 -9.23 4.40 -4.45
C ARG A 99 -9.52 4.94 -5.85
N ASN A 100 -8.60 5.67 -6.45
CA ASN A 100 -8.71 6.15 -7.82
C ASN A 100 -8.74 5.01 -8.83
N VAL A 101 -7.83 4.05 -8.71
CA VAL A 101 -7.74 2.90 -9.62
C VAL A 101 -8.92 1.95 -9.44
N VAL A 102 -9.25 1.56 -8.21
CA VAL A 102 -10.40 0.68 -7.91
C VAL A 102 -11.71 1.35 -8.33
N GLY A 103 -11.87 2.66 -8.06
CA GLY A 103 -13.05 3.43 -8.46
C GLY A 103 -13.23 3.60 -9.96
N SER A 104 -12.23 3.32 -10.77
CA SER A 104 -12.31 3.28 -12.24
C SER A 104 -12.36 1.86 -12.81
N THR A 105 -12.32 0.82 -11.97
CA THR A 105 -12.28 -0.59 -12.37
C THR A 105 -13.62 -1.26 -12.07
N GLN A 106 -14.03 -2.22 -12.90
CA GLN A 106 -15.23 -3.03 -12.68
C GLN A 106 -15.00 -4.05 -11.56
N VAL A 107 -16.04 -4.39 -10.84
CA VAL A 107 -15.98 -5.32 -9.69
C VAL A 107 -15.42 -6.69 -10.07
N ASP A 108 -15.82 -7.25 -11.21
CA ASP A 108 -15.31 -8.54 -11.69
C ASP A 108 -13.78 -8.53 -11.81
N ALA A 109 -13.20 -7.47 -12.39
CA ALA A 109 -11.75 -7.34 -12.53
C ALA A 109 -11.03 -7.17 -11.17
N VAL A 110 -11.66 -6.47 -10.21
CA VAL A 110 -11.08 -6.31 -8.86
C VAL A 110 -11.02 -7.65 -8.13
N LEU A 111 -12.06 -8.48 -8.26
CA LEU A 111 -12.20 -9.73 -7.52
C LEU A 111 -11.45 -10.91 -8.18
N THR A 112 -11.20 -10.86 -9.50
CA THR A 112 -10.65 -11.99 -10.27
C THR A 112 -9.28 -11.69 -10.90
N ASP A 113 -9.24 -11.53 -12.21
CA ASP A 113 -8.03 -11.49 -13.04
C ASP A 113 -7.41 -10.10 -13.21
N GLY A 114 -8.10 -9.04 -12.80
CA GLY A 114 -7.60 -7.66 -12.90
C GLY A 114 -6.61 -7.24 -11.81
N LYS A 115 -6.37 -8.07 -10.80
CA LYS A 115 -5.53 -7.72 -9.63
C LYS A 115 -4.13 -7.26 -10.02
N GLU A 116 -3.47 -7.95 -10.95
CA GLU A 116 -2.12 -7.60 -11.41
C GLU A 116 -2.09 -6.24 -12.13
N ALA A 117 -3.08 -5.97 -12.98
CA ALA A 117 -3.20 -4.69 -13.67
C ALA A 117 -3.41 -3.53 -12.69
N ILE A 118 -4.28 -3.72 -11.68
CA ILE A 118 -4.51 -2.75 -10.60
C ILE A 118 -3.22 -2.49 -9.83
N GLN A 119 -2.49 -3.52 -9.42
CA GLN A 119 -1.22 -3.41 -8.69
C GLN A 119 -0.19 -2.60 -9.49
N MET A 120 -0.01 -2.91 -10.78
CA MET A 120 0.91 -2.19 -11.66
C MET A 120 0.51 -0.72 -11.85
N GLN A 121 -0.78 -0.46 -12.03
CA GLN A 121 -1.29 0.91 -12.21
C GLN A 121 -1.12 1.75 -10.95
N VAL A 122 -1.48 1.21 -9.78
CA VAL A 122 -1.27 1.88 -8.49
C VAL A 122 0.21 2.16 -8.27
N LYS A 123 1.08 1.17 -8.50
CA LYS A 123 2.53 1.31 -8.35
C LYS A 123 3.08 2.42 -9.26
N SER A 124 2.64 2.49 -10.50
CA SER A 124 3.04 3.54 -11.45
C SER A 124 2.64 4.92 -10.97
N LEU A 125 1.36 5.11 -10.62
CA LEU A 125 0.83 6.40 -10.17
C LEU A 125 1.48 6.88 -8.87
N VAL A 126 1.65 5.99 -7.89
CA VAL A 126 2.32 6.33 -6.63
C VAL A 126 3.78 6.70 -6.87
N THR A 127 4.49 5.97 -7.74
CA THR A 127 5.89 6.26 -8.06
C THR A 127 6.05 7.63 -8.72
N GLU A 128 5.17 7.98 -9.65
CA GLU A 128 5.16 9.28 -10.33
C GLU A 128 4.99 10.43 -9.33
N VAL A 129 3.98 10.34 -8.45
CA VAL A 129 3.71 11.38 -7.46
C VAL A 129 4.82 11.45 -6.41
N LEU A 130 5.43 10.32 -6.01
CA LEU A 130 6.57 10.31 -5.08
C LEU A 130 7.81 11.03 -5.63
N GLN A 131 8.01 11.00 -6.95
CA GLN A 131 9.09 11.76 -7.58
C GLN A 131 8.87 13.27 -7.48
N GLU A 132 7.62 13.71 -7.54
CA GLU A 132 7.25 15.12 -7.40
C GLU A 132 7.38 15.61 -5.95
N TYR A 133 6.89 14.83 -4.97
CA TYR A 133 6.93 15.22 -3.55
C TYR A 133 8.32 15.10 -2.90
N ASP A 134 9.20 14.26 -3.41
CA ASP A 134 10.59 14.05 -2.94
C ASP A 134 10.72 13.97 -1.41
N ILE A 135 9.92 13.10 -0.81
CA ILE A 135 9.88 12.87 0.66
C ILE A 135 10.97 11.92 1.16
N GLY A 136 11.89 11.50 0.30
CA GLY A 136 13.00 10.61 0.64
C GLY A 136 12.64 9.13 0.75
N LEU A 137 11.43 8.74 0.30
CA LEU A 137 10.94 7.38 0.25
C LEU A 137 10.86 6.87 -1.18
N THR A 138 11.07 5.58 -1.37
CA THR A 138 10.90 4.91 -2.66
C THR A 138 9.97 3.71 -2.48
N LEU A 139 8.96 3.64 -3.31
CA LEU A 139 8.07 2.49 -3.40
C LEU A 139 8.81 1.31 -4.02
N VAL A 140 8.70 0.14 -3.42
CA VAL A 140 9.33 -1.10 -3.89
C VAL A 140 8.29 -1.95 -4.60
N ASP A 141 7.20 -2.28 -3.91
CA ASP A 141 6.14 -3.11 -4.45
C ASP A 141 4.76 -2.77 -3.88
N VAL A 142 3.73 -3.12 -4.63
CA VAL A 142 2.32 -3.01 -4.24
C VAL A 142 1.64 -4.32 -4.57
N LYS A 143 1.00 -4.94 -3.59
CA LYS A 143 0.27 -6.21 -3.75
C LYS A 143 -1.12 -6.11 -3.17
N ILE A 144 -2.09 -6.69 -3.85
CA ILE A 144 -3.40 -6.98 -3.29
C ILE A 144 -3.25 -8.26 -2.48
N GLN A 145 -3.48 -8.15 -1.18
CA GLN A 145 -3.44 -9.29 -0.25
C GLN A 145 -4.73 -10.08 -0.34
N ASP A 146 -5.85 -9.36 -0.28
CA ASP A 146 -7.18 -9.94 -0.47
C ASP A 146 -8.11 -8.95 -1.16
N ALA A 147 -9.13 -9.47 -1.83
CA ALA A 147 -10.20 -8.69 -2.43
C ALA A 147 -11.48 -9.52 -2.42
N GLU A 148 -12.47 -9.05 -1.68
CA GLU A 148 -13.74 -9.76 -1.47
C GLU A 148 -14.94 -8.79 -1.45
N PRO A 149 -16.15 -9.29 -1.74
CA PRO A 149 -17.37 -8.53 -1.52
C PRO A 149 -17.61 -8.26 -0.02
N PRO A 150 -18.35 -7.19 0.33
CA PRO A 150 -18.41 -6.68 1.70
C PRO A 150 -19.21 -7.55 2.67
N THR A 151 -20.05 -8.48 2.16
CA THR A 151 -20.89 -9.34 3.00
C THR A 151 -20.92 -10.77 2.48
N GLN A 152 -21.14 -11.72 3.40
CA GLN A 152 -21.21 -13.15 3.08
C GLN A 152 -22.32 -13.47 2.07
N GLU A 153 -23.46 -12.80 2.15
CA GLU A 153 -24.58 -12.98 1.20
C GLU A 153 -24.19 -12.59 -0.23
N VAL A 154 -23.42 -11.50 -0.37
CA VAL A 154 -22.91 -11.04 -1.68
C VAL A 154 -21.81 -11.97 -2.18
N ILE A 155 -20.94 -12.50 -1.31
CA ILE A 155 -19.94 -13.52 -1.65
C ILE A 155 -20.62 -14.77 -2.23
N GLU A 156 -21.67 -15.27 -1.58
CA GLU A 156 -22.41 -16.44 -2.03
C GLU A 156 -23.12 -16.20 -3.38
N ALA A 157 -23.72 -15.02 -3.56
CA ALA A 157 -24.35 -14.64 -4.82
C ALA A 157 -23.31 -14.54 -5.96
N PHE A 158 -22.13 -13.96 -5.70
CA PHE A 158 -21.04 -13.86 -6.67
C PHE A 158 -20.54 -15.24 -7.08
N LYS A 159 -20.28 -16.14 -6.13
CA LYS A 159 -19.86 -17.52 -6.39
C LYS A 159 -20.89 -18.29 -7.22
N ALA A 160 -22.18 -18.09 -6.97
CA ALA A 160 -23.26 -18.71 -7.73
C ALA A 160 -23.25 -18.25 -9.21
N VAL A 161 -23.07 -16.94 -9.44
CA VAL A 161 -22.98 -16.38 -10.81
C VAL A 161 -21.74 -16.90 -11.54
N GLU A 162 -20.60 -16.94 -10.88
CA GLU A 162 -19.35 -17.42 -11.49
C GLU A 162 -19.42 -18.91 -11.82
N THR A 163 -20.00 -19.71 -10.93
CA THR A 163 -20.25 -21.14 -11.21
C THR A 163 -21.18 -21.32 -12.41
N ALA A 164 -22.24 -20.50 -12.53
CA ALA A 164 -23.16 -20.56 -13.66
C ALA A 164 -22.49 -20.14 -14.98
N LYS A 165 -21.62 -19.11 -14.97
CA LYS A 165 -20.81 -18.72 -16.14
C LYS A 165 -19.89 -19.86 -16.59
N GLN A 166 -19.14 -20.46 -15.66
CA GLN A 166 -18.24 -21.59 -15.97
C GLN A 166 -19.00 -22.82 -16.53
N GLN A 167 -20.17 -23.11 -15.97
CA GLN A 167 -21.02 -24.19 -16.51
C GLN A 167 -21.51 -23.88 -17.92
N ALA A 168 -21.88 -22.63 -18.20
CA ALA A 168 -22.31 -22.23 -19.54
C ALA A 168 -21.17 -22.31 -20.58
N GLU A 169 -19.94 -21.98 -20.19
CA GLU A 169 -18.76 -22.09 -21.07
C GLU A 169 -18.34 -23.55 -21.31
N THR A 170 -18.62 -24.45 -20.36
CA THR A 170 -18.24 -25.85 -20.48
C THR A 170 -19.22 -26.67 -21.36
N VAL A 171 -20.41 -26.11 -21.66
CA VAL A 171 -21.48 -26.80 -22.46
C VAL A 171 -21.38 -26.43 -23.96
N VAL A 172 -20.45 -25.57 -24.36
CA VAL A 172 -20.14 -25.25 -25.76
C VAL A 172 -18.92 -26.04 -26.23
#